data_d6bbe5059a8bf04b008e2371b85abc4d
#
_entry.id   d6bbe5059a8bf04b008e2371b85abc4d
#
_cell.length_a   1.000
_cell.length_b   1.000
_cell.length_c   1.000
_cell.angle_alpha   90.00
_cell.angle_beta   90.00
_cell.angle_gamma   90.00
#
_symmetry.space_group_name_H-M   'P 1'
#
loop_
_entity.id
_entity.type
_entity.pdbx_description
1 polymer ?
#
loop_
_entity_poly.entity_id
_entity_poly.type
_entity_poly.pdbx_seq_one_letter_code
_entity_poly.pdbx_strand_id
1 'polypeptide(L)'
;MNNLKHNLFLKSKLTSIIFITLLFLGFSSNSQSTDKQYTLAEVVVTGDTNYSATTIVTFSGLRKGELLRIPGDKTRNALNKLWKTNLFSSVNLYVLKIENDNVFLEIELFDLPELNEVTINGIKKGKKDEVIEENKLQSGVKVTENLITTTKNYIENTYKKRGFLNANVNVSTYTIADSEKSNKVNMKVTIDKGEKVKIKDISFSGNDKLGSKKLRKAMKNTKKKNPIRVLKRSKYILNDFNDDLVSIVDKYKENGYRDARITSDSIALNSDETISVFIGLEEGEQYTYGKINYLGNTVYTDVQLNSVLQINKGDTYNGVELEKRIQDPDKPDGIDLTNLYQNNGYLFSTITPVEVSADGNVIDLEVRIIEGKPAYFNKISVTGNDKTNDHVIYRELRTRPGALYRKSDVIRTIRELGQLGFFDAQQISPNFLNPNPTEGTLDMEYSVVERGSSQIELQGGYGGGGFIGTLGLSFNNFSIKDIFNKEAYTPIPMGDGQKLSLRL
;
A
#
# COMPACT_ATOMS: atom_id res chain seq x y z
N MET A 1 -25.22 -24.00 -72.94
CA MET A 1 -24.48 -22.72 -72.66
C MET A 1 -23.85 -22.62 -71.29
N ASN A 2 -23.96 -23.62 -70.39
CA ASN A 2 -23.39 -23.58 -69.04
C ASN A 2 -21.98 -24.18 -68.86
N ASN A 3 -21.50 -24.98 -69.81
CA ASN A 3 -20.17 -25.65 -69.67
C ASN A 3 -19.00 -24.80 -70.17
N LEU A 4 -19.24 -23.75 -70.97
CA LEU A 4 -18.13 -22.86 -71.44
C LEU A 4 -17.74 -21.79 -70.41
N LYS A 5 -18.65 -21.39 -69.54
CA LYS A 5 -18.34 -20.37 -68.50
C LYS A 5 -17.54 -20.97 -67.33
N HIS A 6 -17.67 -22.27 -67.04
CA HIS A 6 -16.98 -22.96 -65.94
C HIS A 6 -15.51 -23.17 -66.26
N ASN A 7 -15.15 -23.47 -67.53
CA ASN A 7 -13.80 -23.69 -67.97
C ASN A 7 -12.95 -22.37 -68.09
N LEU A 8 -13.59 -21.25 -68.39
CA LEU A 8 -12.90 -19.95 -68.39
C LEU A 8 -12.58 -19.44 -66.93
N PHE A 9 -13.46 -19.74 -65.98
CA PHE A 9 -13.24 -19.35 -64.55
C PHE A 9 -12.16 -20.21 -63.87
N LEU A 10 -12.03 -21.47 -64.24
CA LEU A 10 -10.95 -22.34 -63.72
C LEU A 10 -9.57 -21.97 -64.32
N LYS A 11 -9.51 -21.63 -65.61
CA LYS A 11 -8.25 -21.18 -66.26
C LYS A 11 -7.76 -19.84 -65.71
N SER A 12 -8.66 -18.90 -65.42
CA SER A 12 -8.32 -17.63 -64.82
C SER A 12 -7.80 -17.74 -63.36
N LYS A 13 -8.38 -18.64 -62.58
CA LYS A 13 -7.87 -18.91 -61.23
C LYS A 13 -6.53 -19.64 -61.19
N LEU A 14 -6.31 -20.57 -62.16
CA LEU A 14 -5.06 -21.31 -62.28
C LEU A 14 -3.88 -20.39 -62.72
N THR A 15 -4.11 -19.45 -63.66
CA THR A 15 -3.13 -18.44 -64.07
C THR A 15 -2.86 -17.41 -62.98
N SER A 16 -3.87 -17.02 -62.18
CA SER A 16 -3.65 -16.13 -61.03
C SER A 16 -2.84 -16.82 -59.89
N ILE A 17 -3.09 -18.13 -59.64
CA ILE A 17 -2.32 -18.87 -58.64
C ILE A 17 -0.86 -19.07 -59.07
N ILE A 18 -0.62 -19.34 -60.37
CA ILE A 18 0.73 -19.47 -60.93
C ILE A 18 1.47 -18.10 -60.90
N PHE A 19 0.76 -16.99 -61.13
CA PHE A 19 1.37 -15.67 -61.04
C PHE A 19 1.69 -15.26 -59.59
N ILE A 20 0.86 -15.63 -58.62
CA ILE A 20 1.13 -15.39 -57.20
C ILE A 20 2.27 -16.28 -56.69
N THR A 21 2.38 -17.55 -57.12
CA THR A 21 3.48 -18.42 -56.74
C THR A 21 4.82 -17.99 -57.43
N LEU A 22 4.78 -17.46 -58.61
CA LEU A 22 5.99 -16.87 -59.26
C LEU A 22 6.40 -15.53 -58.61
N LEU A 23 5.46 -14.74 -58.08
CA LEU A 23 5.79 -13.52 -57.35
C LEU A 23 6.42 -13.85 -55.98
N PHE A 24 6.04 -14.98 -55.31
CA PHE A 24 6.67 -15.42 -54.09
C PHE A 24 8.03 -16.09 -54.26
N LEU A 25 8.32 -16.62 -55.44
CA LEU A 25 9.65 -17.19 -55.76
C LEU A 25 10.68 -16.13 -56.18
N GLY A 26 10.23 -14.89 -56.46
CA GLY A 26 11.12 -13.77 -56.83
C GLY A 26 11.69 -12.97 -55.66
N PHE A 27 11.21 -13.19 -54.40
CA PHE A 27 11.72 -12.51 -53.21
C PHE A 27 12.55 -13.38 -52.28
N SER A 28 13.19 -14.43 -52.82
CA SER A 28 14.38 -14.96 -52.16
C SER A 28 15.53 -14.03 -52.46
N SER A 29 15.48 -12.80 -51.92
CA SER A 29 16.72 -12.01 -51.75
C SER A 29 17.55 -12.82 -50.75
N ASN A 30 18.45 -13.62 -51.26
CA ASN A 30 19.63 -14.04 -50.52
C ASN A 30 20.32 -12.75 -50.07
N SER A 31 19.94 -12.27 -48.88
CA SER A 31 20.83 -11.52 -48.05
C SER A 31 22.00 -12.46 -47.76
N GLN A 32 22.95 -12.54 -48.67
CA GLN A 32 24.28 -13.01 -48.35
C GLN A 32 24.78 -12.05 -47.25
N SER A 33 24.54 -12.39 -46.00
CA SER A 33 25.39 -11.92 -44.93
C SER A 33 26.78 -12.38 -45.33
N THR A 34 27.56 -11.51 -45.88
CA THR A 34 28.98 -11.75 -46.07
C THR A 34 29.53 -12.08 -44.71
N ASP A 35 29.87 -13.36 -44.55
CA ASP A 35 30.36 -13.94 -43.29
C ASP A 35 31.79 -13.43 -43.00
N LYS A 36 32.05 -12.20 -43.45
CA LYS A 36 33.35 -11.56 -43.38
C LYS A 36 33.62 -11.08 -41.96
N GLN A 37 34.71 -11.59 -41.41
CA GLN A 37 35.21 -11.16 -40.10
C GLN A 37 36.29 -10.06 -40.32
N TYR A 38 36.27 -9.09 -39.41
CA TYR A 38 37.23 -8.01 -39.39
C TYR A 38 37.98 -7.98 -38.08
N THR A 39 39.24 -7.59 -38.10
CA THR A 39 40.02 -7.31 -36.89
C THR A 39 39.77 -5.89 -36.43
N LEU A 40 39.36 -5.71 -35.17
CA LEU A 40 39.16 -4.37 -34.60
C LEU A 40 40.49 -3.65 -34.43
N ALA A 41 40.76 -2.66 -35.25
CA ALA A 41 42.00 -1.87 -35.20
C ALA A 41 41.95 -0.78 -34.12
N GLU A 42 40.85 -0.06 -34.08
CA GLU A 42 40.66 1.09 -33.14
C GLU A 42 39.19 1.37 -32.92
N VAL A 43 38.88 1.94 -31.74
CA VAL A 43 37.58 2.49 -31.41
C VAL A 43 37.76 3.95 -31.01
N VAL A 44 37.16 4.83 -31.78
CA VAL A 44 37.11 6.27 -31.51
C VAL A 44 35.83 6.58 -30.78
N VAL A 45 35.87 7.43 -29.77
CA VAL A 45 34.69 7.89 -29.00
C VAL A 45 34.45 9.35 -29.31
N THR A 46 33.24 9.68 -29.75
CA THR A 46 32.79 11.03 -30.09
C THR A 46 31.45 11.34 -29.38
N GLY A 47 30.94 12.57 -29.62
CA GLY A 47 29.71 13.04 -28.97
C GLY A 47 30.00 13.90 -27.75
N ASP A 48 28.96 14.13 -26.93
CA ASP A 48 29.05 14.94 -25.71
C ASP A 48 28.89 14.03 -24.48
N THR A 49 30.02 13.63 -23.93
CA THR A 49 30.08 12.74 -22.75
C THR A 49 31.17 13.18 -21.78
N ASN A 50 30.89 13.09 -20.50
CA ASN A 50 31.83 13.34 -19.40
C ASN A 50 32.80 12.17 -19.15
N TYR A 51 32.59 11.03 -19.81
CA TYR A 51 33.40 9.81 -19.61
C TYR A 51 34.58 9.77 -20.56
N SER A 52 35.72 9.31 -20.07
CA SER A 52 36.90 9.14 -20.93
C SER A 52 36.67 8.07 -22.01
N ALA A 53 37.32 8.23 -23.19
CA ALA A 53 37.25 7.24 -24.24
C ALA A 53 37.61 5.84 -23.78
N THR A 54 38.63 5.72 -22.91
CA THR A 54 39.04 4.43 -22.32
C THR A 54 37.93 3.80 -21.47
N THR A 55 37.20 4.60 -20.69
CA THR A 55 36.06 4.14 -19.88
C THR A 55 34.93 3.61 -20.77
N ILE A 56 34.57 4.35 -21.82
CA ILE A 56 33.52 3.96 -22.78
C ILE A 56 33.86 2.65 -23.47
N VAL A 57 35.11 2.54 -24.00
CA VAL A 57 35.57 1.30 -24.63
C VAL A 57 35.53 0.13 -23.67
N THR A 58 35.91 0.34 -22.40
CA THR A 58 35.81 -0.69 -21.36
C THR A 58 34.36 -1.10 -21.11
N PHE A 59 33.44 -0.17 -21.01
CA PHE A 59 32.00 -0.42 -20.84
C PHE A 59 31.39 -1.17 -22.02
N SER A 60 31.80 -0.83 -23.24
CA SER A 60 31.37 -1.52 -24.47
C SER A 60 31.80 -2.98 -24.49
N GLY A 61 32.95 -3.28 -23.87
CA GLY A 61 33.57 -4.61 -23.86
C GLY A 61 34.29 -4.93 -25.19
N LEU A 62 34.46 -3.98 -26.10
CA LEU A 62 35.24 -4.12 -27.33
C LEU A 62 36.73 -4.08 -26.99
N ARG A 63 37.54 -4.91 -27.68
CA ARG A 63 39.00 -4.99 -27.47
C ARG A 63 39.74 -4.87 -28.80
N LYS A 64 40.73 -4.01 -28.82
CA LYS A 64 41.64 -3.90 -29.96
C LYS A 64 42.27 -5.25 -30.29
N GLY A 65 42.29 -5.62 -31.58
CA GLY A 65 42.82 -6.90 -32.10
C GLY A 65 41.82 -8.06 -32.07
N GLU A 66 40.60 -7.87 -31.56
CA GLU A 66 39.60 -8.94 -31.59
C GLU A 66 38.91 -9.06 -32.96
N LEU A 67 38.55 -10.31 -33.31
CA LEU A 67 37.77 -10.60 -34.50
C LEU A 67 36.29 -10.34 -34.25
N LEU A 68 35.64 -9.59 -35.12
CA LEU A 68 34.21 -9.27 -35.05
C LEU A 68 33.56 -9.25 -36.43
N ARG A 69 32.24 -9.45 -36.44
CA ARG A 69 31.39 -9.29 -37.63
C ARG A 69 30.66 -7.95 -37.55
N ILE A 70 30.39 -7.33 -38.69
CA ILE A 70 29.64 -6.08 -38.77
C ILE A 70 28.60 -6.18 -39.89
N PRO A 71 27.31 -6.13 -39.52
CA PRO A 71 26.73 -6.21 -38.17
C PRO A 71 26.92 -7.58 -37.53
N GLY A 72 27.06 -7.65 -36.21
CA GLY A 72 27.28 -8.91 -35.52
C GLY A 72 26.98 -8.85 -34.01
N ASP A 73 27.08 -10.00 -33.35
CA ASP A 73 26.72 -10.13 -31.93
C ASP A 73 27.62 -9.28 -31.00
N LYS A 74 28.92 -9.17 -31.33
CA LYS A 74 29.84 -8.36 -30.53
C LYS A 74 29.49 -6.87 -30.57
N THR A 75 29.19 -6.31 -31.76
CA THR A 75 28.77 -4.92 -31.88
C THR A 75 27.40 -4.66 -31.23
N ARG A 76 26.46 -5.59 -31.41
CA ARG A 76 25.15 -5.54 -30.70
C ARG A 76 25.31 -5.59 -29.18
N ASN A 77 26.15 -6.49 -28.68
CA ASN A 77 26.42 -6.62 -27.25
C ASN A 77 27.13 -5.37 -26.70
N ALA A 78 28.02 -4.75 -27.45
CA ALA A 78 28.66 -3.49 -27.05
C ALA A 78 27.63 -2.37 -26.87
N LEU A 79 26.75 -2.17 -27.85
CA LEU A 79 25.64 -1.23 -27.74
C LEU A 79 24.73 -1.55 -26.55
N ASN A 80 24.33 -2.82 -26.38
CA ASN A 80 23.48 -3.23 -25.28
C ASN A 80 24.12 -3.01 -23.91
N LYS A 81 25.42 -3.21 -23.77
CA LYS A 81 26.16 -2.94 -22.53
C LYS A 81 26.16 -1.46 -22.20
N LEU A 82 26.43 -0.60 -23.18
CA LEU A 82 26.41 0.86 -23.00
C LEU A 82 25.00 1.36 -22.64
N TRP A 83 23.95 0.89 -23.33
CA TRP A 83 22.56 1.21 -23.02
C TRP A 83 22.14 0.76 -21.60
N LYS A 84 22.57 -0.43 -21.16
CA LYS A 84 22.26 -0.96 -19.83
C LYS A 84 22.86 -0.13 -18.68
N THR A 85 23.84 0.72 -18.94
CA THR A 85 24.38 1.62 -17.92
C THR A 85 23.38 2.68 -17.48
N ASN A 86 22.38 2.99 -18.32
CA ASN A 86 21.43 4.10 -18.12
C ASN A 86 22.11 5.47 -17.93
N LEU A 87 23.28 5.66 -18.54
CA LEU A 87 24.05 6.90 -18.46
C LEU A 87 23.87 7.79 -19.70
N PHE A 88 23.43 7.20 -20.82
CA PHE A 88 23.43 7.85 -22.12
C PHE A 88 22.01 8.04 -22.66
N SER A 89 21.79 9.19 -23.31
CA SER A 89 20.55 9.50 -24.04
C SER A 89 20.58 8.97 -25.48
N SER A 90 21.76 8.81 -26.04
CA SER A 90 21.98 8.23 -27.36
C SER A 90 23.30 7.48 -27.39
N VAL A 91 23.30 6.31 -28.04
CA VAL A 91 24.49 5.48 -28.29
C VAL A 91 24.42 4.96 -29.69
N ASN A 92 25.35 5.42 -30.54
CA ASN A 92 25.44 4.99 -31.89
C ASN A 92 26.82 4.36 -32.16
N LEU A 93 26.86 3.38 -33.05
CA LEU A 93 28.10 2.74 -33.49
C LEU A 93 28.20 2.83 -34.99
N TYR A 94 29.27 3.46 -35.46
CA TYR A 94 29.56 3.65 -36.89
C TYR A 94 30.82 2.93 -37.27
N VAL A 95 30.92 2.56 -38.55
CA VAL A 95 32.16 2.11 -39.19
C VAL A 95 32.83 3.32 -39.87
N LEU A 96 33.94 3.75 -39.33
CA LEU A 96 34.69 4.87 -39.94
C LEU A 96 35.37 4.46 -41.24
N LYS A 97 36.09 3.34 -41.24
CA LYS A 97 36.76 2.76 -42.40
C LYS A 97 37.09 1.29 -42.21
N ILE A 98 37.36 0.61 -43.33
CA ILE A 98 37.88 -0.77 -43.37
C ILE A 98 39.11 -0.75 -44.26
N GLU A 99 40.26 -1.19 -43.72
CA GLU A 99 41.54 -1.26 -44.45
C GLU A 99 42.20 -2.62 -44.22
N ASN A 100 42.44 -3.39 -45.29
CA ASN A 100 43.10 -4.72 -45.21
C ASN A 100 42.54 -5.65 -44.14
N ASP A 101 41.20 -5.78 -44.09
CA ASP A 101 40.44 -6.55 -43.07
C ASP A 101 40.52 -5.99 -41.65
N ASN A 102 41.12 -4.82 -41.46
CA ASN A 102 41.05 -4.08 -40.20
C ASN A 102 39.87 -3.08 -40.23
N VAL A 103 39.09 -3.06 -39.19
CA VAL A 103 37.94 -2.15 -39.03
C VAL A 103 38.24 -1.10 -37.95
N PHE A 104 37.85 0.14 -38.22
CA PHE A 104 37.89 1.27 -37.31
C PHE A 104 36.45 1.63 -36.99
N LEU A 105 36.09 1.60 -35.68
CA LEU A 105 34.76 1.91 -35.23
C LEU A 105 34.71 3.26 -34.52
N GLU A 106 33.55 3.91 -34.60
CA GLU A 106 33.23 5.11 -33.84
C GLU A 106 32.03 4.82 -32.95
N ILE A 107 32.16 5.14 -31.68
CA ILE A 107 31.03 5.13 -30.71
C ILE A 107 30.71 6.59 -30.44
N GLU A 108 29.57 7.05 -30.94
CA GLU A 108 29.02 8.37 -30.65
C GLU A 108 28.05 8.28 -29.48
N LEU A 109 28.26 9.09 -28.44
CA LEU A 109 27.51 9.05 -27.17
C LEU A 109 27.09 10.45 -26.76
N PHE A 110 25.89 10.51 -26.22
CA PHE A 110 25.39 11.71 -25.56
C PHE A 110 24.90 11.31 -24.13
N ASP A 111 25.44 12.01 -23.15
CA ASP A 111 25.07 11.73 -21.74
C ASP A 111 23.60 12.09 -21.47
N LEU A 112 22.94 11.31 -20.60
CA LEU A 112 21.66 11.72 -20.02
C LEU A 112 21.86 12.94 -19.12
N PRO A 113 21.00 13.96 -19.21
CA PRO A 113 21.09 15.12 -18.36
C PRO A 113 20.90 14.75 -16.88
N GLU A 114 21.59 15.46 -16.00
CA GLU A 114 21.46 15.33 -14.55
C GLU A 114 20.49 16.36 -14.01
N LEU A 115 19.65 15.91 -13.08
CA LEU A 115 18.75 16.79 -12.35
C LEU A 115 19.55 17.72 -11.44
N ASN A 116 19.35 19.03 -11.59
CA ASN A 116 19.93 20.03 -10.71
C ASN A 116 18.95 20.38 -9.58
N GLU A 117 17.77 20.85 -9.95
CA GLU A 117 16.73 21.30 -9.00
C GLU A 117 15.34 20.93 -9.52
N VAL A 118 14.41 20.69 -8.57
CA VAL A 118 12.99 20.43 -8.86
C VAL A 118 12.13 21.53 -8.29
N THR A 119 11.36 22.19 -9.14
CA THR A 119 10.34 23.16 -8.75
C THR A 119 8.96 22.54 -8.90
N ILE A 120 8.20 22.45 -7.79
CA ILE A 120 6.84 21.89 -7.79
C ILE A 120 5.84 22.99 -7.50
N ASN A 121 4.86 23.18 -8.40
CA ASN A 121 3.79 24.15 -8.31
C ASN A 121 2.40 23.48 -8.17
N GLY A 122 1.42 24.19 -7.58
CA GLY A 122 0.04 23.71 -7.45
C GLY A 122 -0.27 22.94 -6.15
N ILE A 123 0.72 22.70 -5.28
CA ILE A 123 0.54 22.02 -4.00
C ILE A 123 1.20 22.75 -2.82
N LYS A 124 0.78 22.41 -1.59
CA LYS A 124 1.34 23.00 -0.36
C LYS A 124 2.77 22.51 -0.12
N LYS A 125 3.61 23.34 0.55
CA LYS A 125 5.03 23.07 0.80
C LYS A 125 5.27 21.67 1.38
N GLY A 126 4.61 21.27 2.47
CA GLY A 126 4.82 19.95 3.11
C GLY A 126 4.40 18.74 2.25
N LYS A 127 3.79 18.96 1.06
CA LYS A 127 3.51 17.90 0.10
C LYS A 127 4.51 17.86 -1.06
N LYS A 128 5.35 18.88 -1.19
CA LYS A 128 6.41 18.93 -2.20
C LYS A 128 7.52 17.96 -1.84
N ASP A 129 7.89 17.94 -0.57
CA ASP A 129 8.95 17.06 -0.05
C ASP A 129 8.56 15.57 -0.23
N GLU A 130 7.30 15.21 0.07
CA GLU A 130 6.74 13.88 -0.19
C GLU A 130 6.86 13.46 -1.68
N VAL A 131 6.54 14.37 -2.61
CA VAL A 131 6.65 14.09 -4.05
C VAL A 131 8.10 13.89 -4.48
N ILE A 132 9.02 14.69 -3.95
CA ILE A 132 10.46 14.60 -4.25
C ILE A 132 11.03 13.27 -3.76
N GLU A 133 10.71 12.90 -2.52
CA GLU A 133 11.21 11.67 -1.88
C GLU A 133 10.67 10.41 -2.58
N GLU A 134 9.36 10.32 -2.76
CA GLU A 134 8.70 9.15 -3.36
C GLU A 134 9.11 8.91 -4.82
N ASN A 135 9.40 9.96 -5.57
CA ASN A 135 9.85 9.85 -6.96
C ASN A 135 11.37 9.93 -7.10
N LYS A 136 12.12 9.97 -5.99
CA LYS A 136 13.59 10.05 -5.97
C LYS A 136 14.16 11.19 -6.81
N LEU A 137 13.53 12.36 -6.75
CA LEU A 137 13.90 13.55 -7.55
C LEU A 137 15.02 14.36 -6.87
N GLN A 138 16.14 13.72 -6.59
CA GLN A 138 17.29 14.34 -5.94
C GLN A 138 18.27 14.91 -6.98
N SER A 139 19.04 15.93 -6.59
CA SER A 139 20.10 16.47 -7.45
C SER A 139 21.12 15.38 -7.82
N GLY A 140 21.55 15.36 -9.09
CA GLY A 140 22.47 14.37 -9.64
C GLY A 140 21.81 13.12 -10.25
N VAL A 141 20.50 12.95 -10.09
CA VAL A 141 19.76 11.84 -10.73
C VAL A 141 19.69 12.06 -12.24
N LYS A 142 19.93 11.02 -13.03
CA LYS A 142 19.80 11.07 -14.50
C LYS A 142 18.32 11.22 -14.91
N VAL A 143 18.02 12.23 -15.69
CA VAL A 143 16.67 12.54 -16.15
C VAL A 143 16.37 11.76 -17.42
N THR A 144 15.49 10.77 -17.30
CA THR A 144 15.00 9.94 -18.40
C THR A 144 13.54 10.24 -18.70
N GLU A 145 13.07 9.92 -19.90
CA GLU A 145 11.64 9.95 -20.23
C GLU A 145 10.81 9.07 -19.31
N ASN A 146 11.39 7.95 -18.87
CA ASN A 146 10.73 7.08 -17.89
C ASN A 146 10.57 7.79 -16.55
N LEU A 147 11.57 8.50 -16.05
CA LEU A 147 11.47 9.27 -14.80
C LEU A 147 10.37 10.34 -14.89
N ILE A 148 10.31 11.07 -16.00
CA ILE A 148 9.28 12.09 -16.27
C ILE A 148 7.89 11.46 -16.25
N THR A 149 7.70 10.37 -17.00
CA THR A 149 6.41 9.69 -17.14
C THR A 149 5.97 9.03 -15.84
N THR A 150 6.87 8.37 -15.12
CA THR A 150 6.56 7.73 -13.84
C THR A 150 6.20 8.74 -12.76
N THR A 151 6.94 9.86 -12.70
CA THR A 151 6.64 10.99 -11.79
C THR A 151 5.26 11.58 -12.08
N LYS A 152 4.96 11.86 -13.35
CA LYS A 152 3.64 12.35 -13.78
C LYS A 152 2.54 11.39 -13.32
N ASN A 153 2.66 10.11 -13.70
CA ASN A 153 1.65 9.08 -13.40
C ASN A 153 1.47 8.85 -11.90
N TYR A 154 2.55 8.86 -11.13
CA TYR A 154 2.49 8.73 -9.68
C TYR A 154 1.67 9.86 -9.07
N ILE A 155 1.96 11.11 -9.44
CA ILE A 155 1.27 12.28 -8.88
C ILE A 155 -0.21 12.27 -9.31
N GLU A 156 -0.51 12.06 -10.60
CA GLU A 156 -1.90 11.99 -11.08
C GLU A 156 -2.69 10.91 -10.35
N ASN A 157 -2.15 9.69 -10.25
CA ASN A 157 -2.82 8.58 -9.58
C ASN A 157 -3.02 8.85 -8.08
N THR A 158 -2.05 9.50 -7.41
CA THR A 158 -2.17 9.89 -6.02
C THR A 158 -3.33 10.87 -5.81
N TYR A 159 -3.50 11.84 -6.69
CA TYR A 159 -4.61 12.79 -6.61
C TYR A 159 -5.94 12.17 -7.04
N LYS A 160 -5.96 11.32 -8.06
CA LYS A 160 -7.16 10.57 -8.48
C LYS A 160 -7.69 9.69 -7.35
N LYS A 161 -6.81 8.95 -6.63
CA LYS A 161 -7.18 8.18 -5.43
C LYS A 161 -7.80 9.03 -4.32
N ARG A 162 -7.40 10.31 -4.22
CA ARG A 162 -7.95 11.28 -3.26
C ARG A 162 -9.23 11.98 -3.73
N GLY A 163 -9.77 11.59 -4.89
CA GLY A 163 -11.03 12.09 -5.47
C GLY A 163 -10.90 13.26 -6.42
N PHE A 164 -9.70 13.62 -6.86
CA PHE A 164 -9.44 14.62 -7.88
C PHE A 164 -9.29 13.92 -9.24
N LEU A 165 -10.38 13.43 -9.81
CA LEU A 165 -10.36 12.59 -11.01
C LEU A 165 -9.79 13.31 -12.23
N ASN A 166 -9.95 14.63 -12.29
CA ASN A 166 -9.48 15.49 -13.38
C ASN A 166 -8.07 16.07 -13.09
N ALA A 167 -7.34 15.52 -12.10
CA ALA A 167 -5.98 15.96 -11.83
C ALA A 167 -5.09 15.76 -13.06
N ASN A 168 -4.43 16.83 -13.45
CA ASN A 168 -3.50 16.87 -14.57
C ASN A 168 -2.13 17.35 -14.09
N VAL A 169 -1.08 16.67 -14.54
CA VAL A 169 0.30 16.98 -14.16
C VAL A 169 1.13 17.18 -15.41
N ASN A 170 1.78 18.32 -15.47
CA ASN A 170 2.76 18.61 -16.52
C ASN A 170 4.17 18.61 -15.91
N VAL A 171 5.04 17.77 -16.44
CA VAL A 171 6.46 17.68 -16.07
C VAL A 171 7.27 18.15 -17.26
N SER A 172 8.07 19.18 -17.09
CA SER A 172 8.96 19.72 -18.11
C SER A 172 10.36 19.93 -17.56
N THR A 173 11.34 19.77 -18.41
CA THR A 173 12.75 20.04 -18.09
C THR A 173 13.25 21.21 -18.92
N TYR A 174 14.18 21.97 -18.37
CA TYR A 174 14.81 23.07 -19.06
C TYR A 174 16.29 23.19 -18.65
N THR A 175 17.13 23.57 -19.62
CA THR A 175 18.56 23.78 -19.43
C THR A 175 18.82 25.06 -18.63
N ILE A 176 19.95 25.11 -17.93
CA ILE A 176 20.37 26.27 -17.16
C ILE A 176 21.21 27.15 -18.06
N ALA A 177 20.83 28.42 -18.23
CA ALA A 177 21.41 29.34 -19.20
C ALA A 177 22.91 29.63 -19.02
N ASP A 178 23.48 29.43 -17.84
CA ASP A 178 24.89 29.69 -17.52
C ASP A 178 25.81 28.45 -17.63
N SER A 179 25.32 27.34 -18.14
CA SER A 179 26.06 26.09 -18.14
C SER A 179 26.22 25.45 -19.51
N GLU A 180 26.82 26.16 -20.46
CA GLU A 180 27.21 25.57 -21.78
C GLU A 180 28.12 24.34 -21.69
N LYS A 181 28.64 24.02 -20.49
CA LYS A 181 29.51 22.86 -20.21
C LYS A 181 28.93 21.86 -19.20
N SER A 182 27.74 22.09 -18.60
CA SER A 182 27.19 21.17 -17.60
C SER A 182 25.92 20.56 -18.16
N ASN A 183 25.89 19.25 -18.35
CA ASN A 183 24.74 18.48 -18.79
C ASN A 183 23.70 18.40 -17.64
N LYS A 184 23.29 19.56 -17.05
CA LYS A 184 22.35 19.70 -15.97
C LYS A 184 21.06 20.36 -16.42
N VAL A 185 19.94 19.85 -15.92
CA VAL A 185 18.61 20.37 -16.20
C VAL A 185 17.84 20.62 -14.92
N ASN A 186 17.01 21.63 -14.92
CA ASN A 186 16.00 21.83 -13.87
C ASN A 186 14.68 21.18 -14.32
N MET A 187 13.95 20.60 -13.36
CA MET A 187 12.64 20.00 -13.60
C MET A 187 11.55 20.88 -13.00
N LYS A 188 10.54 21.18 -13.78
CA LYS A 188 9.34 21.90 -13.34
C LYS A 188 8.15 20.97 -13.40
N VAL A 189 7.54 20.70 -12.22
CA VAL A 189 6.32 19.93 -12.07
C VAL A 189 5.17 20.88 -11.77
N THR A 190 4.20 20.97 -12.66
CA THR A 190 3.00 21.80 -12.48
C THR A 190 1.80 20.88 -12.28
N ILE A 191 1.16 20.99 -11.12
CA ILE A 191 0.05 20.13 -10.69
C ILE A 191 -1.24 20.96 -10.68
N ASP A 192 -2.15 20.66 -11.58
CA ASP A 192 -3.52 21.12 -11.52
C ASP A 192 -4.40 19.98 -10.96
N LYS A 193 -4.85 20.15 -9.74
CA LYS A 193 -5.69 19.15 -9.07
C LYS A 193 -7.13 19.16 -9.56
N GLY A 194 -7.60 20.27 -10.07
CA GLY A 194 -9.03 20.50 -10.29
C GLY A 194 -9.85 20.40 -8.99
N GLU A 195 -11.14 20.21 -9.13
CA GLU A 195 -12.10 20.01 -8.05
C GLU A 195 -12.29 18.51 -7.73
N LYS A 196 -12.69 18.25 -6.48
CA LYS A 196 -13.11 16.87 -6.13
C LYS A 196 -14.46 16.57 -6.75
N VAL A 197 -14.51 15.49 -7.53
CA VAL A 197 -15.72 15.09 -8.24
C VAL A 197 -16.78 14.57 -7.27
N LYS A 198 -18.03 14.99 -7.46
CA LYS A 198 -19.18 14.61 -6.62
C LYS A 198 -19.97 13.46 -7.28
N ILE A 199 -20.53 12.59 -6.46
CA ILE A 199 -21.35 11.47 -6.92
C ILE A 199 -22.82 11.92 -7.06
N LYS A 200 -23.36 11.83 -8.26
CA LYS A 200 -24.76 12.12 -8.57
C LYS A 200 -25.65 10.95 -8.22
N ASP A 201 -25.29 9.76 -8.67
CA ASP A 201 -26.06 8.54 -8.41
C ASP A 201 -25.17 7.32 -8.23
N ILE A 202 -25.74 6.29 -7.54
CA ILE A 202 -25.14 4.97 -7.37
C ILE A 202 -26.21 3.95 -7.72
N SER A 203 -26.00 3.20 -8.78
CA SER A 203 -26.91 2.17 -9.29
C SER A 203 -26.27 0.79 -9.20
N PHE A 204 -27.12 -0.20 -9.02
CA PHE A 204 -26.76 -1.60 -8.91
C PHE A 204 -27.49 -2.40 -9.97
N SER A 205 -26.88 -3.46 -10.45
CA SER A 205 -27.47 -4.48 -11.31
C SER A 205 -27.17 -5.88 -10.79
N GLY A 206 -28.06 -6.84 -11.00
CA GLY A 206 -27.93 -8.20 -10.49
C GLY A 206 -28.23 -8.35 -9.00
N ASN A 207 -28.89 -7.36 -8.37
CA ASN A 207 -29.23 -7.33 -6.94
C ASN A 207 -30.72 -7.62 -6.70
N ASP A 208 -31.18 -8.80 -7.06
CA ASP A 208 -32.61 -9.19 -7.00
C ASP A 208 -33.05 -9.55 -5.56
N LYS A 209 -32.15 -10.15 -4.76
CA LYS A 209 -32.40 -10.59 -3.39
C LYS A 209 -32.23 -9.45 -2.37
N LEU A 210 -31.18 -8.65 -2.51
CA LEU A 210 -30.96 -7.50 -1.66
C LEU A 210 -31.22 -6.18 -2.39
N GLY A 211 -32.31 -5.50 -2.03
CA GLY A 211 -32.67 -4.23 -2.68
C GLY A 211 -31.60 -3.14 -2.57
N SER A 212 -31.43 -2.34 -3.60
CA SER A 212 -30.42 -1.25 -3.73
C SER A 212 -30.38 -0.28 -2.54
N LYS A 213 -31.49 -0.11 -1.79
CA LYS A 213 -31.52 0.72 -0.56
C LYS A 213 -30.66 0.11 0.57
N LYS A 214 -30.69 -1.23 0.74
CA LYS A 214 -29.87 -1.94 1.74
C LYS A 214 -28.40 -1.84 1.35
N LEU A 215 -28.07 -2.02 0.07
CA LEU A 215 -26.69 -1.93 -0.44
C LEU A 215 -26.12 -0.51 -0.29
N ARG A 216 -26.88 0.53 -0.69
CA ARG A 216 -26.45 1.91 -0.43
C ARG A 216 -26.29 2.25 1.05
N LYS A 217 -27.00 1.56 1.96
CA LYS A 217 -26.83 1.74 3.41
C LYS A 217 -25.54 1.08 3.89
N ALA A 218 -25.17 -0.07 3.33
CA ALA A 218 -23.93 -0.78 3.63
C ALA A 218 -22.69 0.06 3.25
N MET A 219 -22.72 0.75 2.11
CA MET A 219 -21.69 1.71 1.74
C MET A 219 -21.64 2.85 2.75
N LYS A 220 -20.60 2.89 3.62
CA LYS A 220 -20.49 3.89 4.69
C LYS A 220 -19.86 5.20 4.22
N ASN A 221 -18.89 5.12 3.33
CA ASN A 221 -18.02 6.22 2.91
C ASN A 221 -18.50 6.90 1.63
N THR A 222 -18.93 6.12 0.66
CA THR A 222 -19.36 6.60 -0.67
C THR A 222 -20.85 6.88 -0.67
N LYS A 223 -21.21 8.16 -0.77
CA LYS A 223 -22.63 8.62 -0.72
C LYS A 223 -22.94 9.52 -1.89
N LYS A 224 -24.15 9.37 -2.44
CA LYS A 224 -24.66 10.30 -3.48
C LYS A 224 -24.95 11.70 -2.90
N LYS A 225 -24.84 12.72 -3.75
CA LYS A 225 -25.20 14.11 -3.44
C LYS A 225 -26.66 14.17 -2.97
N ASN A 226 -26.88 14.76 -1.80
CA ASN A 226 -28.22 14.99 -1.28
C ASN A 226 -28.31 16.45 -0.85
N PRO A 227 -29.25 17.25 -1.39
CA PRO A 227 -29.38 18.68 -1.07
C PRO A 227 -29.70 18.93 0.40
N ILE A 228 -30.36 17.99 1.09
CA ILE A 228 -30.74 18.13 2.51
C ILE A 228 -29.56 17.85 3.46
N ARG A 229 -28.51 17.15 2.99
CA ARG A 229 -27.38 16.72 3.81
C ARG A 229 -26.11 17.50 3.47
N VAL A 230 -26.11 18.79 3.74
CA VAL A 230 -25.00 19.73 3.42
C VAL A 230 -23.66 19.30 4.04
N LEU A 231 -23.68 18.63 5.19
CA LEU A 231 -22.47 18.23 5.92
C LEU A 231 -21.90 16.85 5.54
N LYS A 232 -22.64 16.01 4.78
CA LYS A 232 -22.11 14.69 4.36
C LYS A 232 -21.39 14.80 3.02
N ARG A 233 -20.13 14.37 3.03
CA ARG A 233 -19.27 14.37 1.85
C ARG A 233 -19.82 13.41 0.78
N SER A 234 -20.17 13.92 -0.40
CA SER A 234 -20.56 13.14 -1.60
C SER A 234 -19.43 13.07 -2.62
N LYS A 235 -18.19 13.08 -2.17
CA LYS A 235 -17.00 13.07 -3.03
C LYS A 235 -16.61 11.63 -3.31
N TYR A 236 -16.21 11.35 -4.54
CA TYR A 236 -15.65 10.06 -4.90
C TYR A 236 -14.20 9.98 -4.46
N ILE A 237 -13.88 9.00 -3.63
CA ILE A 237 -12.52 8.67 -3.17
C ILE A 237 -12.34 7.18 -3.40
N LEU A 238 -11.35 6.79 -4.20
CA LEU A 238 -11.21 5.41 -4.67
C LEU A 238 -11.03 4.40 -3.53
N ASN A 239 -10.23 4.74 -2.52
CA ASN A 239 -10.03 3.84 -1.37
C ASN A 239 -11.33 3.65 -0.59
N ASP A 240 -12.05 4.75 -0.29
CA ASP A 240 -13.34 4.71 0.38
C ASP A 240 -14.37 3.88 -0.42
N PHE A 241 -14.31 3.97 -1.75
CA PHE A 241 -15.19 3.20 -2.63
C PHE A 241 -14.85 1.71 -2.60
N ASN A 242 -13.57 1.35 -2.65
CA ASN A 242 -13.14 -0.05 -2.54
C ASN A 242 -13.56 -0.67 -1.20
N ASP A 243 -13.41 0.06 -0.09
CA ASP A 243 -13.89 -0.39 1.23
C ASP A 243 -15.40 -0.60 1.25
N ASP A 244 -16.15 0.26 0.55
CA ASP A 244 -17.59 0.13 0.42
C ASP A 244 -18.01 -1.05 -0.47
N LEU A 245 -17.21 -1.42 -1.50
CA LEU A 245 -17.44 -2.64 -2.28
C LEU A 245 -17.29 -3.89 -1.40
N VAL A 246 -16.27 -3.94 -0.55
CA VAL A 246 -16.12 -5.01 0.46
C VAL A 246 -17.33 -5.04 1.38
N SER A 247 -17.77 -3.87 1.89
CA SER A 247 -18.95 -3.77 2.77
C SER A 247 -20.26 -4.23 2.10
N ILE A 248 -20.37 -4.12 0.76
CA ILE A 248 -21.50 -4.67 0.00
C ILE A 248 -21.44 -6.20 0.02
N VAL A 249 -20.31 -6.80 -0.28
CA VAL A 249 -20.13 -8.26 -0.26
C VAL A 249 -20.38 -8.81 1.14
N ASP A 250 -19.85 -8.15 2.18
CA ASP A 250 -20.09 -8.51 3.56
C ASP A 250 -21.56 -8.46 3.91
N LYS A 251 -22.29 -7.46 3.36
CA LYS A 251 -23.76 -7.38 3.56
C LYS A 251 -24.51 -8.56 2.94
N TYR A 252 -24.03 -9.11 1.86
CA TYR A 252 -24.55 -10.35 1.29
C TYR A 252 -24.21 -11.55 2.17
N LYS A 253 -22.94 -11.68 2.60
CA LYS A 253 -22.51 -12.75 3.52
C LYS A 253 -23.26 -12.73 4.85
N GLU A 254 -23.60 -11.55 5.39
CA GLU A 254 -24.45 -11.40 6.57
C GLU A 254 -25.88 -11.95 6.38
N ASN A 255 -26.32 -12.07 5.14
CA ASN A 255 -27.67 -12.55 4.79
C ASN A 255 -27.67 -13.95 4.12
N GLY A 256 -26.58 -14.69 4.25
CA GLY A 256 -26.48 -16.06 3.78
C GLY A 256 -25.94 -16.25 2.36
N TYR A 257 -25.67 -15.20 1.63
CA TYR A 257 -25.16 -15.28 0.26
C TYR A 257 -23.64 -15.36 0.25
N ARG A 258 -23.12 -16.55 0.48
CA ARG A 258 -21.69 -16.84 0.60
C ARG A 258 -20.91 -16.48 -0.66
N ASP A 259 -21.46 -16.79 -1.83
CA ASP A 259 -20.79 -16.69 -3.13
C ASP A 259 -21.01 -15.33 -3.80
N ALA A 260 -21.64 -14.39 -3.09
CA ALA A 260 -21.87 -13.05 -3.60
C ALA A 260 -20.57 -12.33 -3.93
N ARG A 261 -20.51 -11.75 -5.14
CA ARG A 261 -19.36 -11.06 -5.66
C ARG A 261 -19.70 -9.84 -6.50
N ILE A 262 -18.78 -8.90 -6.56
CA ILE A 262 -18.82 -7.81 -7.52
C ILE A 262 -18.35 -8.34 -8.87
N THR A 263 -19.17 -8.20 -9.91
CA THR A 263 -18.83 -8.62 -11.28
C THR A 263 -18.24 -7.47 -12.09
N SER A 264 -18.67 -6.26 -11.79
CA SER A 264 -18.12 -5.05 -12.43
C SER A 264 -18.34 -3.83 -11.55
N ASP A 265 -17.43 -2.88 -11.66
CA ASP A 265 -17.58 -1.54 -11.14
C ASP A 265 -17.12 -0.53 -12.19
N SER A 266 -17.91 0.50 -12.39
CA SER A 266 -17.59 1.55 -13.36
C SER A 266 -18.14 2.90 -12.95
N ILE A 267 -17.48 3.94 -13.44
CA ILE A 267 -17.90 5.32 -13.26
C ILE A 267 -18.12 5.98 -14.61
N ALA A 268 -19.20 6.74 -14.74
CA ALA A 268 -19.45 7.59 -15.90
C ALA A 268 -19.45 9.06 -15.49
N LEU A 269 -18.73 9.88 -16.25
CA LEU A 269 -18.72 11.34 -16.08
C LEU A 269 -20.01 11.90 -16.68
N ASN A 270 -20.71 12.72 -15.91
CA ASN A 270 -21.91 13.42 -16.34
C ASN A 270 -21.57 14.82 -16.91
N SER A 271 -22.49 15.41 -17.65
CA SER A 271 -22.33 16.75 -18.24
C SER A 271 -22.21 17.89 -17.19
N ASP A 272 -22.61 17.62 -15.94
CA ASP A 272 -22.54 18.56 -14.81
C ASP A 272 -21.31 18.35 -13.92
N GLU A 273 -20.23 17.77 -14.47
CA GLU A 273 -18.97 17.46 -13.78
C GLU A 273 -19.13 16.56 -12.54
N THR A 274 -20.26 15.88 -12.43
CA THR A 274 -20.49 14.84 -11.44
C THR A 274 -20.24 13.46 -12.05
N ILE A 275 -20.22 12.41 -11.22
CA ILE A 275 -20.15 11.03 -11.70
C ILE A 275 -21.38 10.23 -11.28
N SER A 276 -21.71 9.25 -12.11
CA SER A 276 -22.61 8.15 -11.78
C SER A 276 -21.77 6.88 -11.60
N VAL A 277 -22.06 6.14 -10.56
CA VAL A 277 -21.37 4.88 -10.21
C VAL A 277 -22.28 3.71 -10.52
N PHE A 278 -21.77 2.71 -11.23
CA PHE A 278 -22.49 1.48 -11.59
C PHE A 278 -21.77 0.29 -10.98
N ILE A 279 -22.50 -0.55 -10.26
CA ILE A 279 -21.97 -1.73 -9.58
C ILE A 279 -22.78 -2.95 -10.05
N GLY A 280 -22.11 -3.86 -10.73
CA GLY A 280 -22.66 -5.16 -11.13
C GLY A 280 -22.40 -6.20 -10.06
N LEU A 281 -23.40 -7.03 -9.78
CA LEU A 281 -23.40 -8.02 -8.72
C LEU A 281 -23.84 -9.38 -9.25
N GLU A 282 -23.31 -10.41 -8.64
CA GLU A 282 -23.81 -11.79 -8.71
C GLU A 282 -24.03 -12.24 -7.27
N GLU A 283 -25.30 -12.56 -6.92
CA GLU A 283 -25.69 -12.79 -5.53
C GLU A 283 -25.42 -14.23 -5.06
N GLY A 284 -25.50 -15.19 -5.98
CA GLY A 284 -25.45 -16.61 -5.66
C GLY A 284 -26.70 -17.10 -4.93
N GLU A 285 -26.61 -18.30 -4.36
CA GLU A 285 -27.67 -18.90 -3.56
C GLU A 285 -27.50 -18.59 -2.07
N GLN A 286 -28.58 -18.72 -1.33
CA GLN A 286 -28.57 -18.53 0.12
C GLN A 286 -28.24 -19.85 0.80
N TYR A 287 -27.24 -19.83 1.69
CA TYR A 287 -26.75 -20.97 2.44
C TYR A 287 -27.21 -20.97 3.89
N THR A 288 -27.24 -22.16 4.48
CA THR A 288 -27.46 -22.40 5.91
C THR A 288 -26.31 -23.22 6.51
N TYR A 289 -26.11 -23.14 7.80
CA TYR A 289 -25.13 -23.98 8.48
C TYR A 289 -25.63 -25.42 8.65
N GLY A 290 -24.78 -26.37 8.29
CA GLY A 290 -24.96 -27.80 8.49
C GLY A 290 -24.37 -28.25 9.83
N LYS A 291 -23.52 -29.29 9.80
CA LYS A 291 -22.78 -29.76 10.97
C LYS A 291 -21.62 -28.85 11.28
N ILE A 292 -21.34 -28.66 12.55
CA ILE A 292 -20.17 -27.94 13.04
C ILE A 292 -19.37 -28.88 13.90
N ASN A 293 -18.18 -29.24 13.46
CA ASN A 293 -17.27 -30.14 14.15
C ASN A 293 -16.05 -29.36 14.64
N TYR A 294 -15.50 -29.74 15.77
CA TYR A 294 -14.26 -29.21 16.30
C TYR A 294 -13.15 -30.26 16.22
N LEU A 295 -11.95 -29.88 15.80
CA LEU A 295 -10.79 -30.74 15.72
C LEU A 295 -9.59 -30.09 16.44
N GLY A 296 -8.95 -30.88 17.30
CA GLY A 296 -7.75 -30.46 18.03
C GLY A 296 -8.02 -29.72 19.34
N ASN A 297 -9.27 -29.65 19.77
CA ASN A 297 -9.72 -29.05 21.03
C ASN A 297 -9.57 -30.05 22.17
N THR A 298 -8.45 -30.00 22.88
CA THR A 298 -8.21 -30.86 24.07
C THR A 298 -8.52 -30.13 25.40
N VAL A 299 -8.46 -28.81 25.38
CA VAL A 299 -8.67 -27.94 26.56
C VAL A 299 -10.14 -27.65 26.80
N TYR A 300 -10.90 -27.43 25.73
CA TYR A 300 -12.33 -27.13 25.83
C TYR A 300 -13.16 -28.16 25.09
N THR A 301 -14.32 -28.51 25.70
CA THR A 301 -15.29 -29.39 25.06
C THR A 301 -16.05 -28.69 23.93
N ASP A 302 -16.60 -29.46 23.00
CA ASP A 302 -17.42 -28.94 21.88
C ASP A 302 -18.59 -28.09 22.41
N VAL A 303 -19.18 -28.47 23.53
CA VAL A 303 -20.28 -27.72 24.17
C VAL A 303 -19.83 -26.33 24.62
N GLN A 304 -18.63 -26.23 25.22
CA GLN A 304 -18.06 -24.95 25.65
C GLN A 304 -17.71 -24.06 24.42
N LEU A 305 -17.10 -24.62 23.38
CA LEU A 305 -16.78 -23.90 22.17
C LEU A 305 -18.05 -23.42 21.47
N ASN A 306 -19.07 -24.26 21.38
CA ASN A 306 -20.37 -23.90 20.81
C ASN A 306 -21.06 -22.75 21.56
N SER A 307 -20.92 -22.72 22.91
CA SER A 307 -21.48 -21.65 23.72
C SER A 307 -20.88 -20.27 23.40
N VAL A 308 -19.64 -20.23 22.90
CA VAL A 308 -18.93 -19.02 22.45
C VAL A 308 -19.22 -18.74 20.98
N LEU A 309 -19.16 -19.76 20.14
CA LEU A 309 -19.41 -19.63 18.70
C LEU A 309 -20.84 -19.15 18.41
N GLN A 310 -21.82 -19.66 19.17
CA GLN A 310 -23.26 -19.29 19.09
C GLN A 310 -23.85 -19.43 17.66
N ILE A 311 -23.40 -20.40 16.91
CA ILE A 311 -23.92 -20.76 15.59
C ILE A 311 -24.48 -22.17 15.68
N ASN A 312 -25.71 -22.39 15.20
CA ASN A 312 -26.36 -23.66 15.24
C ASN A 312 -26.64 -24.22 13.85
N LYS A 313 -26.77 -25.53 13.77
CA LYS A 313 -27.24 -26.19 12.57
C LYS A 313 -28.61 -25.65 12.13
N GLY A 314 -28.76 -25.27 10.86
CA GLY A 314 -29.97 -24.71 10.29
C GLY A 314 -30.04 -23.17 10.34
N ASP A 315 -29.18 -22.50 11.08
CA ASP A 315 -29.09 -21.04 11.04
C ASP A 315 -28.69 -20.58 9.64
N THR A 316 -29.17 -19.40 9.21
CA THR A 316 -28.71 -18.80 7.97
C THR A 316 -27.22 -18.54 8.05
N TYR A 317 -26.47 -18.97 7.02
CA TYR A 317 -25.03 -18.71 6.95
C TYR A 317 -24.73 -17.22 7.09
N ASN A 318 -23.78 -16.89 7.95
CA ASN A 318 -23.30 -15.53 8.12
C ASN A 318 -21.78 -15.54 8.29
N GLY A 319 -21.05 -15.40 7.15
CA GLY A 319 -19.60 -15.47 7.16
C GLY A 319 -18.95 -14.36 7.98
N VAL A 320 -19.55 -13.16 8.02
CA VAL A 320 -19.02 -12.03 8.82
C VAL A 320 -19.16 -12.31 10.31
N GLU A 321 -20.27 -12.87 10.74
CA GLU A 321 -20.48 -13.25 12.15
C GLU A 321 -19.57 -14.42 12.54
N LEU A 322 -19.41 -15.41 11.66
CA LEU A 322 -18.50 -16.54 11.89
C LEU A 322 -17.06 -16.03 12.14
N GLU A 323 -16.54 -15.15 11.29
CA GLU A 323 -15.22 -14.56 11.49
C GLU A 323 -15.09 -13.83 12.82
N LYS A 324 -16.10 -13.03 13.21
CA LYS A 324 -16.14 -12.34 14.49
C LYS A 324 -16.25 -13.28 15.70
N ARG A 325 -16.93 -14.41 15.57
CA ARG A 325 -17.02 -15.44 16.62
C ARG A 325 -15.71 -16.22 16.77
N ILE A 326 -14.93 -16.31 15.71
CA ILE A 326 -13.56 -16.86 15.79
C ILE A 326 -12.62 -15.82 16.39
N GLN A 327 -12.62 -14.59 15.87
CA GLN A 327 -11.82 -13.46 16.36
C GLN A 327 -12.45 -12.13 15.92
N ASP A 328 -12.87 -11.29 16.85
CA ASP A 328 -13.42 -9.96 16.56
C ASP A 328 -12.31 -8.89 16.65
N PRO A 329 -11.79 -8.38 15.52
CA PRO A 329 -10.76 -7.34 15.54
C PRO A 329 -11.28 -5.99 16.06
N ASP A 330 -12.60 -5.75 15.95
CA ASP A 330 -13.23 -4.50 16.40
C ASP A 330 -13.43 -4.50 17.95
N LYS A 331 -13.38 -5.68 18.57
CA LYS A 331 -13.55 -5.86 20.02
C LYS A 331 -12.43 -6.73 20.60
N PRO A 332 -11.24 -6.17 20.83
CA PRO A 332 -10.09 -6.94 21.31
C PRO A 332 -10.31 -7.72 22.59
N ASP A 333 -11.24 -7.28 23.46
CA ASP A 333 -11.68 -7.93 24.69
C ASP A 333 -13.09 -8.55 24.57
N GLY A 334 -13.56 -8.81 23.35
CA GLY A 334 -14.84 -9.43 23.05
C GLY A 334 -14.91 -10.91 23.43
N ILE A 335 -16.13 -11.47 23.29
CA ILE A 335 -16.37 -12.90 23.51
C ILE A 335 -16.25 -13.60 22.15
N ASP A 336 -15.10 -14.20 21.90
CA ASP A 336 -14.81 -15.01 20.72
C ASP A 336 -13.90 -16.20 21.08
N LEU A 337 -13.75 -17.15 20.17
CA LEU A 337 -12.97 -18.37 20.43
C LEU A 337 -11.49 -18.07 20.69
N THR A 338 -10.90 -17.14 19.93
CA THR A 338 -9.50 -16.76 20.11
C THR A 338 -9.26 -16.13 21.48
N ASN A 339 -10.16 -15.24 21.92
CA ASN A 339 -10.07 -14.64 23.26
C ASN A 339 -10.30 -15.67 24.38
N LEU A 340 -11.17 -16.67 24.17
CA LEU A 340 -11.34 -17.77 25.12
C LEU A 340 -10.00 -18.48 25.38
N TYR A 341 -9.27 -18.84 24.32
CA TYR A 341 -7.97 -19.50 24.46
C TYR A 341 -6.89 -18.56 24.99
N GLN A 342 -6.79 -17.35 24.45
CA GLN A 342 -5.75 -16.37 24.82
C GLN A 342 -5.90 -15.84 26.25
N ASN A 343 -7.12 -15.77 26.78
CA ASN A 343 -7.35 -15.38 28.19
C ASN A 343 -7.04 -16.51 29.18
N ASN A 344 -6.82 -17.73 28.69
CA ASN A 344 -6.47 -18.88 29.50
C ASN A 344 -5.06 -19.41 29.21
N GLY A 345 -4.20 -18.55 28.68
CA GLY A 345 -2.77 -18.84 28.51
C GLY A 345 -2.36 -19.28 27.11
N TYR A 346 -3.27 -19.61 26.24
CA TYR A 346 -2.95 -20.20 24.93
C TYR A 346 -2.69 -19.11 23.87
N LEU A 347 -1.64 -18.29 24.08
CA LEU A 347 -1.25 -17.23 23.16
C LEU A 347 -0.99 -17.75 21.75
N PHE A 348 -0.39 -18.92 21.64
CA PHE A 348 0.04 -19.51 20.36
C PHE A 348 -1.07 -20.34 19.69
N SER A 349 -2.28 -20.31 20.24
CA SER A 349 -3.41 -21.00 19.63
C SER A 349 -3.78 -20.40 18.26
N THR A 350 -4.13 -21.28 17.34
CA THR A 350 -4.64 -20.92 16.02
C THR A 350 -5.98 -21.61 15.80
N ILE A 351 -6.99 -20.84 15.44
CA ILE A 351 -8.35 -21.33 15.21
C ILE A 351 -8.77 -20.96 13.81
N THR A 352 -9.05 -21.98 12.98
CA THR A 352 -9.36 -21.79 11.57
C THR A 352 -10.66 -22.50 11.23
N PRO A 353 -11.73 -21.78 10.86
CA PRO A 353 -12.93 -22.40 10.33
C PRO A 353 -12.68 -22.86 8.90
N VAL A 354 -13.06 -24.11 8.60
CA VAL A 354 -12.92 -24.71 7.26
C VAL A 354 -14.28 -25.23 6.82
N GLU A 355 -14.73 -24.80 5.68
CA GLU A 355 -15.93 -25.34 5.04
C GLU A 355 -15.56 -26.69 4.39
N VAL A 356 -16.13 -27.79 4.89
CA VAL A 356 -15.79 -29.16 4.42
C VAL A 356 -16.76 -29.67 3.36
N SER A 357 -17.96 -29.17 3.33
CA SER A 357 -18.94 -29.39 2.25
C SER A 357 -19.88 -28.20 2.09
N ALA A 358 -20.47 -28.05 0.93
CA ALA A 358 -21.45 -27.02 0.60
C ALA A 358 -22.61 -27.60 -0.27
N ASP A 359 -23.04 -28.84 0.03
CA ASP A 359 -24.02 -29.56 -0.76
C ASP A 359 -25.46 -29.09 -0.46
N GLY A 360 -26.26 -28.85 -1.51
CA GLY A 360 -27.65 -28.46 -1.37
C GLY A 360 -27.86 -27.16 -0.58
N ASN A 361 -26.95 -26.21 -0.72
CA ASN A 361 -26.95 -24.92 0.02
C ASN A 361 -26.80 -25.06 1.54
N VAL A 362 -26.23 -26.18 2.03
CA VAL A 362 -25.91 -26.44 3.42
C VAL A 362 -24.40 -26.53 3.57
N ILE A 363 -23.81 -25.70 4.43
CA ILE A 363 -22.38 -25.64 4.67
C ILE A 363 -22.03 -26.38 5.95
N ASP A 364 -21.31 -27.48 5.85
CA ASP A 364 -20.71 -28.14 7.00
C ASP A 364 -19.36 -27.50 7.32
N LEU A 365 -19.15 -27.18 8.60
CA LEU A 365 -17.95 -26.52 9.10
C LEU A 365 -17.10 -27.48 9.95
N GLU A 366 -15.80 -27.34 9.81
CA GLU A 366 -14.80 -27.93 10.69
C GLU A 366 -13.95 -26.80 11.28
N VAL A 367 -14.06 -26.56 12.57
CA VAL A 367 -13.25 -25.59 13.29
C VAL A 367 -11.97 -26.29 13.75
N ARG A 368 -10.88 -26.05 13.02
CA ARG A 368 -9.55 -26.63 13.31
C ARG A 368 -8.84 -25.76 14.32
N ILE A 369 -8.41 -26.39 15.42
CA ILE A 369 -7.78 -25.73 16.54
C ILE A 369 -6.41 -26.33 16.77
N ILE A 370 -5.40 -25.48 16.80
CA ILE A 370 -4.07 -25.81 17.26
C ILE A 370 -3.87 -25.04 18.54
N GLU A 371 -3.92 -25.71 19.68
CA GLU A 371 -3.94 -25.06 21.00
C GLU A 371 -2.55 -24.52 21.39
N GLY A 372 -1.49 -25.27 21.08
CA GLY A 372 -0.13 -24.96 21.52
C GLY A 372 0.07 -25.18 23.03
N LYS A 373 1.20 -24.71 23.54
CA LYS A 373 1.47 -24.73 24.99
C LYS A 373 0.97 -23.43 25.66
N PRO A 374 0.58 -23.49 26.93
CA PRO A 374 0.35 -22.29 27.71
C PRO A 374 1.60 -21.40 27.75
N ALA A 375 1.40 -20.11 27.54
CA ALA A 375 2.45 -19.11 27.50
C ALA A 375 2.61 -18.38 28.83
N TYR A 376 3.83 -18.11 29.22
CA TYR A 376 4.18 -17.38 30.43
C TYR A 376 5.06 -16.19 30.10
N PHE A 377 4.88 -15.08 30.82
CA PHE A 377 5.75 -13.92 30.67
C PHE A 377 7.12 -14.23 31.29
N ASN A 378 8.19 -14.17 30.48
CA ASN A 378 9.56 -14.31 30.95
C ASN A 378 10.08 -12.95 31.47
N LYS A 379 10.05 -11.93 30.65
CA LYS A 379 10.47 -10.56 30.98
C LYS A 379 9.37 -9.56 30.63
N ILE A 380 9.25 -8.49 31.43
CA ILE A 380 8.37 -7.36 31.13
C ILE A 380 9.20 -6.09 31.22
N SER A 381 9.14 -5.28 30.17
CA SER A 381 9.86 -4.00 30.06
C SER A 381 8.94 -2.89 29.59
N VAL A 382 9.32 -1.66 29.84
CA VAL A 382 8.65 -0.46 29.36
C VAL A 382 9.67 0.42 28.67
N THR A 383 9.28 1.08 27.60
CA THR A 383 10.13 2.00 26.80
C THR A 383 9.36 3.27 26.45
N GLY A 384 10.09 4.41 26.34
CA GLY A 384 9.50 5.71 25.98
C GLY A 384 9.00 6.54 27.18
N ASN A 385 9.36 6.14 28.39
CA ASN A 385 9.05 6.87 29.63
C ASN A 385 10.23 7.74 30.09
N ASP A 386 10.62 8.70 29.25
CA ASP A 386 11.83 9.52 29.49
C ASP A 386 11.76 10.39 30.74
N LYS A 387 10.55 10.78 31.18
CA LYS A 387 10.31 11.66 32.33
C LYS A 387 9.64 10.95 33.49
N THR A 388 8.94 9.85 33.23
CA THR A 388 8.17 9.10 34.23
C THR A 388 9.00 7.96 34.77
N ASN A 389 9.12 7.89 36.09
CA ASN A 389 9.90 6.84 36.74
C ASN A 389 9.23 5.46 36.54
N ASP A 390 10.08 4.44 36.34
CA ASP A 390 9.65 3.06 36.11
C ASP A 390 8.63 2.55 37.13
N HIS A 391 8.85 2.82 38.40
CA HIS A 391 7.98 2.34 39.47
C HIS A 391 6.54 2.83 39.35
N VAL A 392 6.31 4.02 38.75
CA VAL A 392 4.96 4.56 38.48
C VAL A 392 4.24 3.71 37.46
N ILE A 393 4.97 3.20 36.47
CA ILE A 393 4.40 2.37 35.41
C ILE A 393 4.24 0.92 35.90
N TYR A 394 5.28 0.33 36.45
CA TYR A 394 5.27 -1.07 36.88
C TYR A 394 4.20 -1.39 37.92
N ARG A 395 3.77 -0.42 38.76
CA ARG A 395 2.66 -0.63 39.70
C ARG A 395 1.30 -0.79 39.01
N GLU A 396 1.12 -0.20 37.82
CA GLU A 396 -0.11 -0.24 37.04
C GLU A 396 -0.18 -1.46 36.11
N LEU A 397 0.95 -2.12 35.85
CA LEU A 397 0.95 -3.33 35.01
C LEU A 397 0.17 -4.47 35.66
N ARG A 398 -0.72 -5.10 34.92
CA ARG A 398 -1.41 -6.34 35.33
C ARG A 398 -0.62 -7.59 34.99
N THR A 399 0.26 -7.48 34.02
CA THR A 399 1.19 -8.55 33.63
C THR A 399 2.40 -8.59 34.54
N ARG A 400 2.88 -9.79 34.89
CA ARG A 400 4.02 -10.00 35.77
C ARG A 400 4.95 -11.08 35.21
N PRO A 401 6.28 -10.97 35.36
CA PRO A 401 7.18 -12.07 35.05
C PRO A 401 6.78 -13.36 35.77
N GLY A 402 6.80 -14.49 35.07
CA GLY A 402 6.39 -15.80 35.56
C GLY A 402 4.87 -16.02 35.59
N ALA A 403 4.04 -15.01 35.35
CA ALA A 403 2.59 -15.18 35.29
C ALA A 403 2.14 -15.78 33.95
N LEU A 404 1.05 -16.52 33.99
CA LEU A 404 0.37 -17.03 32.79
C LEU A 404 -0.09 -15.87 31.92
N TYR A 405 0.14 -15.98 30.62
CA TYR A 405 -0.37 -14.99 29.66
C TYR A 405 -1.90 -14.91 29.72
N ARG A 406 -2.41 -13.69 29.74
CA ARG A 406 -3.83 -13.39 29.58
C ARG A 406 -3.98 -12.13 28.75
N LYS A 407 -4.63 -12.24 27.60
CA LYS A 407 -4.87 -11.10 26.71
C LYS A 407 -5.63 -9.97 27.41
N SER A 408 -6.60 -10.31 28.23
CA SER A 408 -7.37 -9.35 29.06
C SER A 408 -6.48 -8.52 29.98
N ASP A 409 -5.43 -9.11 30.56
CA ASP A 409 -4.49 -8.40 31.44
C ASP A 409 -3.60 -7.42 30.65
N VAL A 410 -3.21 -7.80 29.43
CA VAL A 410 -2.48 -6.92 28.52
C VAL A 410 -3.35 -5.72 28.11
N ILE A 411 -4.58 -5.96 27.67
CA ILE A 411 -5.54 -4.90 27.29
C ILE A 411 -5.85 -3.99 28.46
N ARG A 412 -6.02 -4.56 29.64
CA ARG A 412 -6.28 -3.81 30.86
C ARG A 412 -5.07 -2.94 31.24
N THR A 413 -3.86 -3.46 31.13
CA THR A 413 -2.62 -2.68 31.35
C THR A 413 -2.55 -1.46 30.42
N ILE A 414 -2.81 -1.65 29.11
CA ILE A 414 -2.82 -0.54 28.14
C ILE A 414 -3.85 0.52 28.54
N ARG A 415 -5.03 0.10 28.95
CA ARG A 415 -6.11 1.00 29.38
C ARG A 415 -5.74 1.76 30.65
N GLU A 416 -5.17 1.08 31.66
CA GLU A 416 -4.73 1.69 32.92
C GLU A 416 -3.60 2.70 32.70
N LEU A 417 -2.58 2.36 31.89
CA LEU A 417 -1.53 3.29 31.50
C LEU A 417 -2.08 4.51 30.77
N GLY A 418 -3.04 4.33 29.84
CA GLY A 418 -3.68 5.43 29.14
C GLY A 418 -4.50 6.36 30.03
N GLN A 419 -5.03 5.87 31.14
CA GLN A 419 -5.80 6.64 32.12
C GLN A 419 -4.94 7.49 33.04
N LEU A 420 -3.64 7.22 33.15
CA LEU A 420 -2.72 8.04 33.97
C LEU A 420 -2.63 9.51 33.53
N GLY A 421 -2.96 9.80 32.27
CA GLY A 421 -3.10 11.16 31.75
C GLY A 421 -1.82 11.82 31.31
N PHE A 422 -0.67 11.21 31.51
CA PHE A 422 0.65 11.66 31.03
C PHE A 422 1.25 10.81 29.93
N PHE A 423 0.53 9.76 29.47
CA PHE A 423 0.82 9.04 28.25
C PHE A 423 -0.25 9.29 27.18
N ASP A 424 0.14 9.24 25.92
CA ASP A 424 -0.80 9.25 24.80
C ASP A 424 -1.44 7.87 24.65
N ALA A 425 -2.71 7.75 25.06
CA ALA A 425 -3.44 6.49 25.06
C ALA A 425 -3.56 5.83 23.66
N GLN A 426 -3.40 6.59 22.56
CA GLN A 426 -3.44 6.06 21.20
C GLN A 426 -2.10 5.50 20.72
N GLN A 427 -1.04 5.81 21.44
CA GLN A 427 0.33 5.42 21.09
C GLN A 427 0.94 4.43 22.10
N ILE A 428 0.14 3.87 23.00
CA ILE A 428 0.58 2.77 23.86
C ILE A 428 0.44 1.47 23.08
N SER A 429 1.56 0.79 22.84
CA SER A 429 1.57 -0.48 22.13
C SER A 429 2.25 -1.59 22.91
N PRO A 430 1.64 -2.79 22.97
CA PRO A 430 2.28 -3.99 23.49
C PRO A 430 3.12 -4.64 22.39
N ASN A 431 4.38 -4.87 22.66
CA ASN A 431 5.29 -5.57 21.76
C ASN A 431 5.63 -6.94 22.33
N PHE A 432 5.33 -7.99 21.58
CA PHE A 432 5.73 -9.35 21.91
C PHE A 432 7.14 -9.61 21.41
N LEU A 433 8.08 -9.82 22.32
CA LEU A 433 9.47 -10.07 22.01
C LEU A 433 9.82 -11.52 22.33
N ASN A 434 10.75 -12.10 21.56
CA ASN A 434 11.29 -13.44 21.78
C ASN A 434 10.20 -14.53 22.03
N PRO A 435 9.09 -14.59 21.24
CA PRO A 435 8.08 -15.59 21.45
C PRO A 435 8.66 -16.99 21.20
N ASN A 436 8.51 -17.89 22.18
CA ASN A 436 8.97 -19.27 22.07
C ASN A 436 7.79 -20.25 22.28
N PRO A 437 7.12 -20.67 21.18
CA PRO A 437 5.99 -21.60 21.28
C PRO A 437 6.38 -22.98 21.84
N THR A 438 7.65 -23.38 21.69
CA THR A 438 8.14 -24.69 22.16
C THR A 438 8.27 -24.74 23.69
N GLU A 439 8.73 -23.66 24.29
CA GLU A 439 8.87 -23.54 25.75
C GLU A 439 7.65 -22.91 26.40
N GLY A 440 6.78 -22.24 25.64
CA GLY A 440 5.64 -21.51 26.17
C GLY A 440 6.06 -20.24 26.90
N THR A 441 7.01 -19.47 26.34
CA THR A 441 7.51 -18.23 26.96
C THR A 441 7.48 -17.06 25.99
N LEU A 442 7.37 -15.84 26.51
CA LEU A 442 7.51 -14.61 25.75
C LEU A 442 8.01 -13.48 26.65
N ASP A 443 8.71 -12.53 26.06
CA ASP A 443 9.00 -11.23 26.66
C ASP A 443 7.95 -10.22 26.21
N MET A 444 7.53 -9.34 27.14
CA MET A 444 6.57 -8.28 26.84
C MET A 444 7.22 -6.92 27.04
N GLU A 445 7.10 -6.06 26.03
CA GLU A 445 7.48 -4.67 26.12
C GLU A 445 6.27 -3.77 25.89
N TYR A 446 6.03 -2.83 26.81
CA TYR A 446 5.06 -1.77 26.62
C TYR A 446 5.79 -0.53 26.13
N SER A 447 5.55 -0.15 24.88
CA SER A 447 6.02 1.13 24.35
C SER A 447 5.00 2.22 24.66
N VAL A 448 5.44 3.29 25.30
CA VAL A 448 4.62 4.43 25.67
C VAL A 448 5.18 5.71 25.07
N VAL A 449 4.32 6.70 24.85
CA VAL A 449 4.72 8.04 24.40
C VAL A 449 4.21 9.04 25.40
N GLU A 450 5.13 9.79 26.01
CA GLU A 450 4.77 10.81 26.99
C GLU A 450 4.14 12.04 26.34
N ARG A 451 3.12 12.57 26.97
CA ARG A 451 2.47 13.83 26.58
C ARG A 451 2.49 14.85 27.72
N GLY A 452 2.34 16.13 27.37
CA GLY A 452 2.19 17.18 28.38
C GLY A 452 0.97 16.94 29.27
N SER A 453 1.19 16.88 30.56
CA SER A 453 0.15 16.58 31.57
C SER A 453 -0.30 17.80 32.36
N SER A 454 0.23 18.98 32.04
CA SER A 454 -0.12 20.25 32.68
C SER A 454 -1.38 20.82 32.06
N GLN A 455 -2.31 21.28 32.90
CA GLN A 455 -3.56 21.88 32.46
C GLN A 455 -3.74 23.24 33.16
N ILE A 456 -4.22 24.21 32.38
CA ILE A 456 -4.61 25.54 32.87
C ILE A 456 -6.13 25.63 32.72
N GLU A 457 -6.82 25.82 33.82
CA GLU A 457 -8.28 26.02 33.85
C GLU A 457 -8.59 27.49 34.16
N LEU A 458 -9.34 28.11 33.27
CA LEU A 458 -9.87 29.48 33.48
C LEU A 458 -11.39 29.36 33.50
N GLN A 459 -11.99 29.69 34.65
CA GLN A 459 -13.43 29.70 34.79
C GLN A 459 -13.85 31.12 35.17
N GLY A 460 -14.86 31.64 34.51
CA GLY A 460 -15.42 32.97 34.81
C GLY A 460 -16.93 32.91 34.84
N GLY A 461 -17.53 33.51 35.80
CA GLY A 461 -18.98 33.63 35.95
C GLY A 461 -19.40 34.96 36.54
N TYR A 462 -20.66 35.35 36.37
CA TYR A 462 -21.28 36.48 37.01
C TYR A 462 -22.34 36.01 37.99
N GLY A 463 -22.17 36.33 39.27
CA GLY A 463 -23.11 35.87 40.31
C GLY A 463 -22.92 36.71 41.58
N GLY A 464 -23.97 36.84 42.41
CA GLY A 464 -23.89 37.60 43.67
C GLY A 464 -23.56 39.08 43.53
N GLY A 465 -23.77 39.68 42.35
CA GLY A 465 -23.50 41.10 42.08
C GLY A 465 -22.07 41.42 41.61
N GLY A 466 -21.25 40.39 41.28
CA GLY A 466 -19.90 40.60 40.80
C GLY A 466 -19.42 39.50 39.86
N PHE A 467 -18.26 39.75 39.20
CA PHE A 467 -17.54 38.75 38.44
C PHE A 467 -16.72 37.86 39.39
N ILE A 468 -16.86 36.55 39.21
CA ILE A 468 -16.04 35.56 39.90
C ILE A 468 -15.17 34.89 38.85
N GLY A 469 -13.87 34.99 39.02
CA GLY A 469 -12.88 34.30 38.16
C GLY A 469 -12.13 33.26 38.98
N THR A 470 -11.87 32.10 38.41
CA THR A 470 -11.01 31.07 39.00
C THR A 470 -9.93 30.69 38.03
N LEU A 471 -8.67 30.75 38.45
CA LEU A 471 -7.51 30.21 37.75
C LEU A 471 -7.08 28.93 38.43
N GLY A 472 -7.13 27.82 37.69
CA GLY A 472 -6.63 26.52 38.12
C GLY A 472 -5.38 26.12 37.36
N LEU A 473 -4.36 25.62 38.04
CA LEU A 473 -3.18 24.98 37.49
C LEU A 473 -3.15 23.54 37.98
N SER A 474 -3.07 22.56 37.09
CA SER A 474 -3.01 21.16 37.43
C SER A 474 -1.86 20.45 36.71
N PHE A 475 -1.08 19.68 37.45
CA PHE A 475 0.07 18.93 36.99
C PHE A 475 -0.12 17.45 37.42
N ASN A 476 -0.18 16.53 36.47
CA ASN A 476 -0.57 15.13 36.75
C ASN A 476 0.60 14.17 36.95
N ASN A 477 1.85 14.57 36.71
CA ASN A 477 3.03 13.73 36.92
C ASN A 477 4.05 14.40 37.85
N PHE A 478 3.56 15.09 38.89
CA PHE A 478 4.41 15.79 39.84
C PHE A 478 5.23 14.82 40.67
N SER A 479 6.47 15.20 41.04
CA SER A 479 7.33 14.49 41.98
C SER A 479 7.75 15.41 43.14
N ILE A 480 7.27 15.11 44.32
CA ILE A 480 7.68 15.81 45.53
C ILE A 480 9.11 15.47 45.93
N LYS A 481 9.57 14.26 45.60
CA LYS A 481 10.93 13.81 45.93
C LYS A 481 11.98 14.57 45.16
N ASP A 482 11.64 14.97 43.94
CA ASP A 482 12.56 15.63 43.00
C ASP A 482 12.54 17.15 43.07
N ILE A 483 11.96 17.75 44.13
CA ILE A 483 11.91 19.20 44.33
C ILE A 483 13.33 19.85 44.32
N PHE A 484 14.32 19.10 44.77
CA PHE A 484 15.73 19.59 44.78
C PHE A 484 16.54 19.09 43.59
N ASN A 485 15.96 18.27 42.71
CA ASN A 485 16.59 17.74 41.51
C ASN A 485 16.25 18.60 40.29
N LYS A 486 17.17 19.46 39.86
CA LYS A 486 16.95 20.38 38.72
C LYS A 486 16.70 19.67 37.39
N GLU A 487 17.18 18.45 37.20
CA GLU A 487 16.99 17.66 35.97
C GLU A 487 15.56 17.19 35.80
N ALA A 488 14.80 17.05 36.89
CA ALA A 488 13.40 16.65 36.87
C ALA A 488 12.41 17.77 36.51
N TYR A 489 12.88 19.01 36.33
CA TYR A 489 12.03 20.17 36.09
C TYR A 489 11.59 20.33 34.62
N THR A 490 10.29 20.13 34.34
CA THR A 490 9.66 20.31 33.01
C THR A 490 8.18 20.76 33.05
N PRO A 491 7.74 21.96 33.48
CA PRO A 491 8.45 23.07 34.14
C PRO A 491 8.54 22.96 35.66
N ILE A 492 7.90 21.98 36.28
CA ILE A 492 8.01 21.64 37.71
C ILE A 492 8.62 20.25 37.84
N PRO A 493 9.07 19.83 39.03
CA PRO A 493 9.60 18.48 39.20
C PRO A 493 8.55 17.43 38.88
N MET A 494 8.86 16.54 37.94
CA MET A 494 7.96 15.53 37.39
C MET A 494 8.58 14.13 37.48
N GLY A 495 7.73 13.10 37.43
CA GLY A 495 8.17 11.70 37.30
C GLY A 495 7.50 10.70 38.24
N ASP A 496 6.91 11.11 39.37
CA ASP A 496 6.33 10.19 40.36
C ASP A 496 4.81 9.95 40.22
N GLY A 497 4.21 10.51 39.17
CA GLY A 497 2.76 10.33 38.89
C GLY A 497 1.84 10.99 39.94
N GLN A 498 2.32 11.92 40.75
CA GLN A 498 1.53 12.64 41.72
C GLN A 498 0.75 13.76 41.03
N LYS A 499 -0.40 14.14 41.61
CA LYS A 499 -1.21 15.26 41.11
C LYS A 499 -1.02 16.49 42.02
N LEU A 500 -0.51 17.57 41.44
CA LEU A 500 -0.47 18.88 42.08
C LEU A 500 -1.52 19.80 41.45
N SER A 501 -2.42 20.34 42.25
CA SER A 501 -3.42 21.31 41.77
C SER A 501 -3.39 22.57 42.61
N LEU A 502 -3.30 23.71 41.97
CA LEU A 502 -3.35 25.03 42.56
C LEU A 502 -4.58 25.78 42.01
N ARG A 503 -5.40 26.32 42.86
CA ARG A 503 -6.59 27.11 42.47
C ARG A 503 -6.59 28.45 43.21
N LEU A 504 -6.78 29.53 42.45
CA LEU A 504 -6.86 30.93 42.92
C LEU A 504 -8.22 31.51 42.54
#